data_15badb82a02bc4ce158a0799b2f74e1d
#
_entry.id   15badb82a02bc4ce158a0799b2f74e1d
#
_cell.length_a   1.000
_cell.length_b   1.000
_cell.length_c   1.000
_cell.angle_alpha   90.00
_cell.angle_beta   90.00
_cell.angle_gamma   90.00
#
_symmetry.space_group_name_H-M   'P 1'
#
loop_
_entity.id
_entity.type
_entity.pdbx_description
1 polymer ?
#
loop_
_entity_poly.entity_id
_entity_poly.type
_entity_poly.pdbx_seq_one_letter_code
_entity_poly.pdbx_strand_id
1 'polypeptide(L)'
;MGKFGFLRGLLRLLRFAQDDCEPMNFKLKIWRQRDAKSCGKLVNYEVRDISPDTSFLEMLDILNENLLQAGGEPVAFDSDCREGICGTCSLTVNGEAHGPDHPGAVCELYMRKFRDGETITVEPFRVGAFPIVKDLVVDRSALDRIVQAGGFISARAGSAPEANSILVPKHDSDLAMEAAACIGCGACAAACPNGSAMLFTAAKVSHLSFLPQGVPERERRVLKMVQVMDAEGFGNCTNTYECEAVCPAKISASFIAKLNREYARAQFCKRLGE
;
A
#
# COMPACT_ATOMS: atom_id res chain seq x y z
N MET A 1 21.53 -56.05 -24.20
CA MET A 1 20.81 -55.75 -22.97
C MET A 1 21.35 -54.41 -22.47
N GLY A 2 20.64 -53.29 -22.53
CA GLY A 2 21.19 -52.01 -22.04
C GLY A 2 20.48 -50.73 -22.50
N LYS A 3 19.29 -50.76 -23.10
CA LYS A 3 18.58 -49.51 -23.52
C LYS A 3 17.29 -49.17 -22.76
N PHE A 4 16.85 -50.04 -21.86
CA PHE A 4 15.61 -49.80 -21.09
C PHE A 4 15.80 -49.12 -19.70
N GLY A 5 17.05 -49.02 -19.23
CA GLY A 5 17.35 -48.38 -17.93
C GLY A 5 17.38 -46.85 -17.99
N PHE A 6 17.80 -46.29 -19.13
CA PHE A 6 17.99 -44.85 -19.30
C PHE A 6 16.66 -44.09 -19.42
N LEU A 7 15.65 -44.66 -20.07
CA LEU A 7 14.32 -44.05 -20.18
C LEU A 7 13.54 -44.03 -18.85
N ARG A 8 13.74 -45.02 -17.97
CA ARG A 8 13.11 -45.02 -16.62
C ARG A 8 13.72 -43.98 -15.69
N GLY A 9 15.01 -43.67 -15.84
CA GLY A 9 15.69 -42.60 -15.11
C GLY A 9 15.24 -41.23 -15.56
N LEU A 10 15.07 -41.00 -16.86
CA LEU A 10 14.60 -39.74 -17.44
C LEU A 10 13.14 -39.45 -17.08
N LEU A 11 12.26 -40.47 -17.07
CA LEU A 11 10.87 -40.37 -16.63
C LEU A 11 10.73 -40.13 -15.12
N ARG A 12 11.73 -40.51 -14.30
CA ARG A 12 11.79 -40.15 -12.89
C ARG A 12 12.26 -38.70 -12.66
N LEU A 13 13.17 -38.20 -13.49
CA LEU A 13 13.65 -36.83 -13.47
C LEU A 13 12.60 -35.80 -13.97
N LEU A 14 11.71 -36.23 -14.88
CA LEU A 14 10.60 -35.41 -15.36
C LEU A 14 9.41 -35.36 -14.39
N ARG A 15 9.38 -36.18 -13.32
CA ARG A 15 8.40 -36.10 -12.23
C ARG A 15 8.80 -35.15 -11.10
N PHE A 16 9.95 -34.48 -11.16
CA PHE A 16 10.43 -33.53 -10.17
C PHE A 16 9.99 -32.07 -10.43
N ALA A 17 8.97 -31.84 -11.27
CA ALA A 17 8.48 -30.51 -11.58
C ALA A 17 6.93 -30.40 -11.61
N GLN A 18 6.26 -31.26 -10.88
CA GLN A 18 4.90 -30.99 -10.42
C GLN A 18 5.01 -30.94 -8.91
N ASP A 19 5.11 -29.72 -8.37
CA ASP A 19 4.80 -29.46 -6.97
C ASP A 19 3.35 -29.92 -6.79
N ASP A 20 3.16 -31.15 -6.26
CA ASP A 20 1.88 -31.69 -5.84
C ASP A 20 1.43 -30.91 -4.56
N CYS A 21 1.30 -29.58 -4.67
CA CYS A 21 0.64 -28.80 -3.67
C CYS A 21 -0.86 -29.10 -3.74
N GLU A 22 -1.39 -29.80 -2.75
CA GLU A 22 -2.82 -30.11 -2.68
C GLU A 22 -3.63 -28.81 -2.77
N PRO A 23 -4.70 -28.76 -3.59
CA PRO A 23 -5.53 -27.59 -3.70
C PRO A 23 -6.24 -27.31 -2.38
N MET A 24 -6.43 -26.05 -2.07
CA MET A 24 -6.96 -25.55 -0.80
C MET A 24 -8.37 -25.00 -0.97
N ASN A 25 -9.16 -25.06 0.09
CA ASN A 25 -10.52 -24.53 0.15
C ASN A 25 -10.60 -23.45 1.21
N PHE A 26 -11.32 -22.36 0.96
CA PHE A 26 -11.42 -21.25 1.90
C PHE A 26 -12.87 -20.81 2.08
N LYS A 27 -13.17 -20.37 3.29
CA LYS A 27 -14.39 -19.63 3.62
C LYS A 27 -14.04 -18.15 3.69
N LEU A 28 -14.74 -17.33 2.91
CA LEU A 28 -14.47 -15.90 2.84
C LEU A 28 -15.62 -15.13 3.49
N LYS A 29 -15.30 -14.17 4.35
CA LYS A 29 -16.23 -13.17 4.85
C LYS A 29 -15.87 -11.84 4.25
N ILE A 30 -16.57 -11.43 3.18
CA ILE A 30 -16.24 -10.24 2.40
C ILE A 30 -17.22 -9.13 2.70
N TRP A 31 -16.72 -7.94 2.93
CA TRP A 31 -17.53 -6.75 3.05
C TRP A 31 -18.21 -6.42 1.73
N ARG A 32 -19.54 -6.29 1.77
CA ARG A 32 -20.36 -5.91 0.62
C ARG A 32 -21.13 -4.64 0.96
N GLN A 33 -21.00 -3.65 0.08
CA GLN A 33 -21.66 -2.36 0.20
C GLN A 33 -21.90 -1.80 -1.21
N ARG A 34 -23.13 -1.48 -1.52
CA ARG A 34 -23.52 -1.06 -2.88
C ARG A 34 -22.95 0.30 -3.26
N ASP A 35 -22.95 1.24 -2.34
CA ASP A 35 -22.52 2.63 -2.54
C ASP A 35 -22.17 3.29 -1.19
N ALA A 36 -21.61 4.51 -1.24
CA ALA A 36 -21.20 5.26 -0.04
C ALA A 36 -22.32 5.55 0.97
N LYS A 37 -23.61 5.49 0.55
CA LYS A 37 -24.78 5.83 1.39
C LYS A 37 -25.47 4.60 1.96
N SER A 38 -25.21 3.43 1.42
CA SER A 38 -25.82 2.17 1.87
C SER A 38 -25.06 1.60 3.07
N CYS A 39 -25.79 0.87 3.92
CA CYS A 39 -25.16 0.09 4.98
C CYS A 39 -24.49 -1.14 4.37
N GLY A 40 -23.21 -1.35 4.67
CA GLY A 40 -22.48 -2.55 4.29
C GLY A 40 -22.64 -3.67 5.32
N LYS A 41 -22.33 -4.89 4.88
CA LYS A 41 -22.32 -6.10 5.73
C LYS A 41 -21.29 -7.10 5.25
N LEU A 42 -20.84 -7.97 6.14
CA LEU A 42 -20.05 -9.14 5.77
C LEU A 42 -20.95 -10.22 5.16
N VAL A 43 -20.54 -10.73 4.01
CA VAL A 43 -21.24 -11.81 3.28
C VAL A 43 -20.31 -12.99 3.15
N ASN A 44 -20.82 -14.20 3.40
CA ASN A 44 -20.05 -15.43 3.33
C ASN A 44 -19.98 -15.95 1.90
N TYR A 45 -18.79 -16.39 1.50
CA TYR A 45 -18.52 -17.08 0.24
C TYR A 45 -17.63 -18.29 0.50
N GLU A 46 -17.58 -19.20 -0.46
CA GLU A 46 -16.64 -20.32 -0.46
C GLU A 46 -15.91 -20.33 -1.80
N VAL A 47 -14.60 -20.58 -1.74
CA VAL A 47 -13.78 -20.88 -2.91
C VAL A 47 -13.12 -22.23 -2.70
N ARG A 48 -13.04 -23.03 -3.76
CA ARG A 48 -12.54 -24.40 -3.71
C ARG A 48 -11.47 -24.60 -4.78
N ASP A 49 -10.64 -25.61 -4.56
CA ASP A 49 -9.61 -26.02 -5.50
C ASP A 49 -8.60 -24.89 -5.84
N ILE A 50 -8.26 -24.06 -4.86
CA ILE A 50 -7.32 -22.96 -5.00
C ILE A 50 -5.88 -23.50 -4.84
N SER A 51 -5.02 -23.25 -5.81
CA SER A 51 -3.60 -23.57 -5.68
C SER A 51 -2.95 -22.73 -4.58
N PRO A 52 -2.07 -23.28 -3.74
CA PRO A 52 -1.29 -22.50 -2.77
C PRO A 52 -0.47 -21.38 -3.39
N ASP A 53 -0.10 -21.48 -4.66
CA ASP A 53 0.66 -20.47 -5.39
C ASP A 53 -0.18 -19.40 -6.07
N THR A 54 -1.51 -19.50 -5.96
CA THR A 54 -2.43 -18.45 -6.39
C THR A 54 -2.24 -17.22 -5.51
N SER A 55 -2.18 -16.03 -6.10
CA SER A 55 -2.20 -14.78 -5.34
C SER A 55 -3.58 -14.50 -4.74
N PHE A 56 -3.63 -13.70 -3.68
CA PHE A 56 -4.89 -13.34 -3.03
C PHE A 56 -5.87 -12.64 -3.98
N LEU A 57 -5.37 -11.77 -4.86
CA LEU A 57 -6.21 -11.09 -5.86
C LEU A 57 -6.71 -12.03 -6.95
N GLU A 58 -5.90 -13.00 -7.36
CA GLU A 58 -6.32 -14.01 -8.32
C GLU A 58 -7.40 -14.94 -7.73
N MET A 59 -7.30 -15.28 -6.45
CA MET A 59 -8.36 -16.00 -5.72
C MET A 59 -9.67 -15.19 -5.72
N LEU A 60 -9.62 -13.85 -5.57
CA LEU A 60 -10.80 -12.99 -5.70
C LEU A 60 -11.33 -12.94 -7.14
N ASP A 61 -10.47 -13.00 -8.15
CA ASP A 61 -10.89 -13.12 -9.57
C ASP A 61 -11.65 -14.43 -9.79
N ILE A 62 -11.13 -15.56 -9.28
CA ILE A 62 -11.79 -16.87 -9.36
C ILE A 62 -13.16 -16.84 -8.67
N LEU A 63 -13.26 -16.21 -7.49
CA LEU A 63 -14.55 -15.99 -6.83
C LEU A 63 -15.51 -15.22 -7.72
N ASN A 64 -15.04 -14.13 -8.33
CA ASN A 64 -15.87 -13.27 -9.19
C ASN A 64 -16.36 -14.00 -10.45
N GLU A 65 -15.50 -14.81 -11.06
CA GLU A 65 -15.93 -15.67 -12.19
C GLU A 65 -17.01 -16.65 -11.78
N ASN A 66 -16.86 -17.31 -10.63
CA ASN A 66 -17.87 -18.22 -10.10
C ASN A 66 -19.21 -17.50 -9.81
N LEU A 67 -19.16 -16.29 -9.25
CA LEU A 67 -20.33 -15.47 -9.00
C LEU A 67 -21.05 -15.09 -10.31
N LEU A 68 -20.31 -14.65 -11.32
CA LEU A 68 -20.88 -14.30 -12.64
C LEU A 68 -21.52 -15.50 -13.33
N GLN A 69 -20.89 -16.67 -13.29
CA GLN A 69 -21.46 -17.92 -13.84
C GLN A 69 -22.75 -18.33 -13.14
N ALA A 70 -22.85 -18.05 -11.82
CA ALA A 70 -24.07 -18.28 -11.04
C ALA A 70 -25.12 -17.17 -11.20
N GLY A 71 -24.88 -16.14 -12.04
CA GLY A 71 -25.78 -14.98 -12.21
C GLY A 71 -25.78 -14.02 -11.03
N GLY A 72 -24.76 -14.08 -10.16
CA GLY A 72 -24.56 -13.19 -9.01
C GLY A 72 -23.78 -11.93 -9.35
N GLU A 73 -23.75 -10.99 -8.41
CA GLU A 73 -22.98 -9.75 -8.53
C GLU A 73 -21.53 -9.96 -8.06
N PRO A 74 -20.50 -9.64 -8.88
CA PRO A 74 -19.11 -9.76 -8.49
C PRO A 74 -18.77 -8.80 -7.34
N VAL A 75 -17.72 -9.12 -6.59
CA VAL A 75 -17.14 -8.26 -5.56
C VAL A 75 -16.30 -7.20 -6.23
N ALA A 76 -16.56 -5.92 -5.94
CA ALA A 76 -15.73 -4.83 -6.43
C ALA A 76 -14.48 -4.70 -5.56
N PHE A 77 -13.32 -4.73 -6.20
CA PHE A 77 -12.02 -4.42 -5.58
C PHE A 77 -11.08 -3.77 -6.60
N ASP A 78 -10.15 -2.95 -6.11
CA ASP A 78 -9.16 -2.29 -6.96
C ASP A 78 -7.90 -3.14 -7.10
N SER A 79 -7.42 -3.29 -8.33
CA SER A 79 -6.11 -3.87 -8.64
C SER A 79 -5.60 -3.32 -9.96
N ASP A 80 -4.27 -3.18 -10.07
CA ASP A 80 -3.62 -2.71 -11.30
C ASP A 80 -2.33 -3.48 -11.56
N CYS A 81 -1.17 -3.05 -11.03
CA CYS A 81 0.13 -3.62 -11.38
C CYS A 81 0.31 -5.10 -11.00
N ARG A 82 -0.29 -5.55 -9.90
CA ARG A 82 -0.12 -6.89 -9.27
C ARG A 82 1.33 -7.24 -8.91
N GLU A 83 2.19 -6.21 -8.75
CA GLU A 83 3.63 -6.33 -8.48
C GLU A 83 4.07 -5.50 -7.25
N GLY A 84 3.13 -5.10 -6.38
CA GLY A 84 3.42 -4.38 -5.14
C GLY A 84 3.88 -2.93 -5.29
N ILE A 85 3.75 -2.30 -6.48
CA ILE A 85 4.35 -0.99 -6.77
C ILE A 85 3.36 0.15 -7.00
N CYS A 86 2.08 -0.11 -7.35
CA CYS A 86 1.12 0.95 -7.67
C CYS A 86 0.32 1.46 -6.47
N GLY A 87 0.24 0.70 -5.39
CA GLY A 87 -0.54 1.04 -4.20
C GLY A 87 -2.06 0.99 -4.36
N THR A 88 -2.60 0.40 -5.45
CA THR A 88 -4.03 0.42 -5.76
C THR A 88 -4.83 -0.60 -4.95
N CYS A 89 -4.29 -1.81 -4.73
CA CYS A 89 -4.95 -2.91 -4.03
C CYS A 89 -5.04 -2.69 -2.51
N SER A 90 -6.00 -1.87 -2.08
CA SER A 90 -6.14 -1.38 -0.69
C SER A 90 -7.15 -2.21 0.09
N LEU A 91 -6.75 -3.40 0.54
CA LEU A 91 -7.59 -4.35 1.28
C LEU A 91 -7.04 -4.61 2.68
N THR A 92 -7.97 -4.82 3.61
CA THR A 92 -7.71 -5.37 4.94
C THR A 92 -8.07 -6.85 4.94
N VAL A 93 -7.12 -7.72 5.27
CA VAL A 93 -7.30 -9.16 5.32
C VAL A 93 -7.06 -9.63 6.75
N ASN A 94 -8.02 -10.30 7.36
CA ASN A 94 -8.00 -10.74 8.75
C ASN A 94 -7.69 -9.61 9.76
N GLY A 95 -8.12 -8.38 9.46
CA GLY A 95 -7.90 -7.20 10.31
C GLY A 95 -6.58 -6.48 10.08
N GLU A 96 -5.70 -6.97 9.20
CA GLU A 96 -4.41 -6.37 8.89
C GLU A 96 -4.43 -5.73 7.50
N ALA A 97 -3.94 -4.49 7.40
CA ALA A 97 -3.82 -3.81 6.11
C ALA A 97 -2.81 -4.54 5.23
N HIS A 98 -3.21 -4.92 4.01
CA HIS A 98 -2.50 -5.81 3.09
C HIS A 98 -2.39 -7.29 3.52
N GLY A 99 -2.91 -7.68 4.70
CA GLY A 99 -2.89 -9.06 5.19
C GLY A 99 -1.66 -9.41 6.03
N PRO A 100 -1.53 -10.67 6.45
CA PRO A 100 -0.56 -11.07 7.48
C PRO A 100 0.88 -11.25 7.00
N ASP A 101 1.18 -11.11 5.70
CA ASP A 101 2.52 -11.35 5.14
C ASP A 101 3.30 -10.04 4.97
N HIS A 102 3.69 -9.42 6.09
CA HIS A 102 4.46 -8.19 6.07
C HIS A 102 5.98 -8.42 5.94
N PRO A 103 6.69 -7.52 5.25
CA PRO A 103 6.19 -6.40 4.47
C PRO A 103 5.83 -6.83 3.05
N GLY A 104 4.60 -6.55 2.61
CA GLY A 104 4.12 -6.86 1.27
C GLY A 104 2.78 -6.20 1.00
N ALA A 105 2.48 -5.97 -0.28
CA ALA A 105 1.16 -5.54 -0.72
C ALA A 105 0.25 -6.77 -0.89
N VAL A 106 -1.08 -6.58 -0.80
CA VAL A 106 -2.02 -7.71 -0.90
C VAL A 106 -1.94 -8.46 -2.24
N CYS A 107 -1.47 -7.81 -3.32
CA CYS A 107 -1.23 -8.48 -4.59
C CYS A 107 -0.04 -9.44 -4.58
N GLU A 108 0.83 -9.35 -3.58
CA GLU A 108 1.97 -10.25 -3.35
C GLU A 108 1.67 -11.29 -2.25
N LEU A 109 0.47 -11.24 -1.68
CA LEU A 109 0.01 -12.21 -0.69
C LEU A 109 -0.46 -13.48 -1.41
N TYR A 110 0.15 -14.62 -1.09
CA TYR A 110 -0.18 -15.91 -1.70
C TYR A 110 -1.03 -16.78 -0.79
N MET A 111 -1.89 -17.64 -1.38
CA MET A 111 -2.84 -18.47 -0.62
C MET A 111 -2.16 -19.50 0.29
N ARG A 112 -0.91 -19.91 0.02
CA ARG A 112 -0.08 -20.75 0.91
C ARG A 112 0.23 -20.12 2.28
N LYS A 113 -0.06 -18.82 2.47
CA LYS A 113 0.06 -18.14 3.79
C LYS A 113 -1.10 -18.42 4.72
N PHE A 114 -2.17 -19.04 4.21
CA PHE A 114 -3.36 -19.44 4.95
C PHE A 114 -3.43 -20.95 5.07
N ARG A 115 -4.28 -21.44 5.95
CA ARG A 115 -4.49 -22.88 6.16
C ARG A 115 -5.70 -23.34 5.35
N ASP A 116 -5.66 -24.58 4.85
CA ASP A 116 -6.83 -25.18 4.22
C ASP A 116 -8.04 -25.17 5.17
N GLY A 117 -9.21 -24.81 4.65
CA GLY A 117 -10.44 -24.64 5.41
C GLY A 117 -10.53 -23.37 6.25
N GLU A 118 -9.53 -22.50 6.23
CA GLU A 118 -9.53 -21.25 7.01
C GLU A 118 -10.66 -20.31 6.59
N THR A 119 -11.15 -19.55 7.57
CA THR A 119 -12.08 -18.44 7.29
C THR A 119 -11.31 -17.13 7.23
N ILE A 120 -11.30 -16.50 6.06
CA ILE A 120 -10.58 -15.26 5.79
C ILE A 120 -11.60 -14.11 5.73
N THR A 121 -11.36 -13.06 6.53
CA THR A 121 -12.18 -11.84 6.50
C THR A 121 -11.52 -10.80 5.61
N VAL A 122 -12.29 -10.21 4.67
CA VAL A 122 -11.81 -9.21 3.72
C VAL A 122 -12.66 -7.96 3.83
N GLU A 123 -12.01 -6.83 4.10
CA GLU A 123 -12.66 -5.54 4.32
C GLU A 123 -11.95 -4.43 3.54
N PRO A 124 -12.65 -3.33 3.21
CA PRO A 124 -11.99 -2.14 2.68
C PRO A 124 -11.12 -1.48 3.76
N PHE A 125 -10.20 -0.60 3.37
CA PHE A 125 -9.53 0.26 4.32
C PHE A 125 -10.54 1.19 5.02
N ARG A 126 -10.68 1.06 6.34
CA ARG A 126 -11.64 1.83 7.14
C ARG A 126 -10.97 3.06 7.76
N VAL A 127 -10.89 4.13 7.00
CA VAL A 127 -10.39 5.44 7.44
C VAL A 127 -11.47 6.48 7.17
N GLY A 128 -11.69 7.42 8.09
CA GLY A 128 -12.68 8.47 7.88
C GLY A 128 -12.47 9.29 6.61
N ALA A 129 -11.21 9.49 6.23
CA ALA A 129 -10.80 10.18 5.01
C ALA A 129 -10.87 9.30 3.73
N PHE A 130 -11.22 8.00 3.84
CA PHE A 130 -11.37 7.07 2.72
C PHE A 130 -12.81 6.57 2.62
N PRO A 131 -13.74 7.34 2.07
CA PRO A 131 -15.11 6.88 1.91
C PRO A 131 -15.17 5.65 1.00
N ILE A 132 -16.04 4.69 1.36
CA ILE A 132 -16.25 3.47 0.57
C ILE A 132 -17.05 3.86 -0.69
N VAL A 133 -16.52 3.52 -1.85
CA VAL A 133 -17.19 3.70 -3.16
C VAL A 133 -18.15 2.54 -3.40
N LYS A 134 -17.62 1.31 -3.34
CA LYS A 134 -18.39 0.06 -3.47
C LYS A 134 -17.59 -1.11 -2.91
N ASP A 135 -18.20 -1.97 -2.14
CA ASP A 135 -17.63 -3.19 -1.56
C ASP A 135 -16.25 -2.94 -0.90
N LEU A 136 -15.17 -3.35 -1.55
CA LEU A 136 -13.79 -3.19 -1.06
C LEU A 136 -13.08 -1.95 -1.62
N VAL A 137 -13.72 -1.24 -2.56
CA VAL A 137 -13.16 -0.03 -3.20
C VAL A 137 -13.39 1.19 -2.33
N VAL A 138 -12.33 1.94 -2.06
CA VAL A 138 -12.36 3.19 -1.30
C VAL A 138 -11.80 4.36 -2.12
N ASP A 139 -12.33 5.56 -1.91
CA ASP A 139 -11.77 6.79 -2.48
C ASP A 139 -10.58 7.27 -1.62
N ARG A 140 -9.38 7.21 -2.20
CA ARG A 140 -8.13 7.66 -1.57
C ARG A 140 -7.64 9.01 -2.10
N SER A 141 -8.46 9.74 -2.84
CA SER A 141 -8.10 11.04 -3.43
C SER A 141 -7.66 12.09 -2.40
N ALA A 142 -7.99 11.90 -1.12
CA ALA A 142 -7.43 12.70 -0.02
C ALA A 142 -5.89 12.66 0.02
N LEU A 143 -5.26 11.50 -0.29
CA LEU A 143 -3.80 11.39 -0.38
C LEU A 143 -3.26 12.17 -1.58
N ASP A 144 -3.96 12.14 -2.72
CA ASP A 144 -3.56 12.89 -3.91
C ASP A 144 -3.61 14.40 -3.66
N ARG A 145 -4.62 14.89 -2.95
CA ARG A 145 -4.71 16.31 -2.58
C ARG A 145 -3.57 16.75 -1.65
N ILE A 146 -3.10 15.87 -0.74
CA ILE A 146 -1.90 16.13 0.06
C ILE A 146 -0.67 16.28 -0.84
N VAL A 147 -0.48 15.37 -1.83
CA VAL A 147 0.64 15.44 -2.76
C VAL A 147 0.56 16.69 -3.64
N GLN A 148 -0.62 17.03 -4.15
CA GLN A 148 -0.85 18.24 -4.94
C GLN A 148 -0.52 19.53 -4.17
N ALA A 149 -0.66 19.54 -2.85
CA ALA A 149 -0.36 20.71 -2.02
C ALA A 149 1.13 21.05 -1.95
N GLY A 150 2.04 20.08 -2.22
CA GLY A 150 3.47 20.35 -2.12
C GLY A 150 4.40 19.18 -2.41
N GLY A 151 3.85 18.00 -2.75
CA GLY A 151 4.64 16.79 -3.00
C GLY A 151 5.38 16.76 -4.34
N PHE A 152 5.74 17.92 -4.87
CA PHE A 152 6.41 18.11 -6.15
C PHE A 152 7.55 19.12 -6.00
N ILE A 153 8.38 19.25 -7.04
CA ILE A 153 9.39 20.30 -7.18
C ILE A 153 8.97 21.27 -8.27
N SER A 154 9.29 22.57 -8.08
CA SER A 154 9.05 23.59 -9.10
C SER A 154 9.94 23.36 -10.31
N ALA A 155 9.38 23.45 -11.51
CA ALA A 155 10.15 23.37 -12.74
C ALA A 155 11.18 24.50 -12.81
N ARG A 156 12.43 24.19 -13.20
CA ARG A 156 13.44 25.19 -13.53
C ARG A 156 13.31 25.56 -15.00
N ALA A 157 13.15 26.85 -15.26
CA ALA A 157 13.32 27.39 -16.61
C ALA A 157 14.82 27.66 -16.81
N GLY A 158 15.46 26.98 -17.76
CA GLY A 158 16.89 27.14 -18.09
C GLY A 158 17.62 25.81 -18.24
N SER A 159 18.93 25.89 -18.43
CA SER A 159 19.79 24.73 -18.56
C SER A 159 19.92 23.97 -17.25
N ALA A 160 20.09 22.64 -17.32
CA ALA A 160 20.47 21.86 -16.16
C ALA A 160 21.80 22.33 -15.58
N PRO A 161 21.99 22.35 -14.25
CA PRO A 161 23.30 22.66 -13.67
C PRO A 161 24.30 21.59 -14.09
N GLU A 162 25.57 21.99 -14.14
CA GLU A 162 26.66 21.07 -14.41
C GLU A 162 26.69 19.92 -13.37
N ALA A 163 27.02 18.71 -13.82
CA ALA A 163 27.17 17.57 -12.94
C ALA A 163 28.18 17.91 -11.82
N ASN A 164 27.87 17.49 -10.59
CA ASN A 164 28.65 17.79 -9.38
C ASN A 164 28.68 19.27 -8.94
N SER A 165 27.91 20.16 -9.56
CA SER A 165 27.83 21.57 -9.11
C SER A 165 27.13 21.71 -7.75
N ILE A 166 26.23 20.76 -7.40
CA ILE A 166 25.53 20.68 -6.11
C ILE A 166 25.75 19.29 -5.54
N LEU A 167 26.63 19.19 -4.54
CA LEU A 167 26.95 17.93 -3.90
C LEU A 167 25.86 17.56 -2.87
N VAL A 168 25.37 16.33 -2.92
CA VAL A 168 24.45 15.75 -1.93
C VAL A 168 25.21 14.67 -1.16
N PRO A 169 25.29 14.74 0.18
CA PRO A 169 25.91 13.68 0.97
C PRO A 169 25.20 12.33 0.70
N LYS A 170 25.98 11.25 0.60
CA LYS A 170 25.41 9.91 0.34
C LYS A 170 24.32 9.55 1.35
N HIS A 171 24.55 9.81 2.61
CA HIS A 171 23.59 9.56 3.69
C HIS A 171 22.22 10.26 3.43
N ASP A 172 22.26 11.55 3.04
CA ASP A 172 21.02 12.30 2.77
C ASP A 172 20.32 11.78 1.50
N SER A 173 21.10 11.40 0.49
CA SER A 173 20.58 10.78 -0.72
C SER A 173 19.92 9.43 -0.42
N ASP A 174 20.54 8.58 0.39
CA ASP A 174 19.99 7.28 0.78
C ASP A 174 18.65 7.47 1.53
N LEU A 175 18.60 8.35 2.52
CA LEU A 175 17.37 8.67 3.25
C LEU A 175 16.28 9.27 2.34
N ALA A 176 16.66 10.08 1.35
CA ALA A 176 15.73 10.62 0.37
C ALA A 176 15.10 9.50 -0.46
N MET A 177 15.90 8.52 -0.92
CA MET A 177 15.44 7.39 -1.72
C MET A 177 14.58 6.42 -0.90
N GLU A 178 14.95 6.13 0.35
CA GLU A 178 14.12 5.35 1.28
C GLU A 178 12.74 5.99 1.46
N ALA A 179 12.69 7.30 1.70
CA ALA A 179 11.42 8.02 1.81
C ALA A 179 10.62 8.07 0.49
N ALA A 180 11.32 8.10 -0.66
CA ALA A 180 10.72 8.11 -1.99
C ALA A 180 10.05 6.78 -2.36
N ALA A 181 10.42 5.68 -1.70
CA ALA A 181 9.86 4.35 -1.96
C ALA A 181 8.36 4.24 -1.63
N CYS A 182 7.75 5.23 -0.97
CA CYS A 182 6.33 5.24 -0.65
C CYS A 182 5.46 5.12 -1.90
N ILE A 183 4.64 4.06 -1.99
CA ILE A 183 3.75 3.76 -3.12
C ILE A 183 2.35 4.39 -2.98
N GLY A 184 2.07 5.15 -1.92
CA GLY A 184 0.79 5.83 -1.74
C GLY A 184 -0.41 4.93 -1.48
N CYS A 185 -0.22 3.70 -1.00
CA CYS A 185 -1.30 2.72 -0.83
C CYS A 185 -2.32 3.10 0.26
N GLY A 186 -1.93 3.88 1.27
CA GLY A 186 -2.81 4.28 2.37
C GLY A 186 -2.88 3.28 3.54
N ALA A 187 -2.16 2.16 3.49
CA ALA A 187 -2.13 1.16 4.57
C ALA A 187 -1.73 1.75 5.93
N CYS A 188 -0.79 2.69 5.93
CA CYS A 188 -0.36 3.41 7.14
C CYS A 188 -1.50 4.16 7.83
N ALA A 189 -2.44 4.74 7.08
CA ALA A 189 -3.62 5.37 7.64
C ALA A 189 -4.66 4.33 8.09
N ALA A 190 -4.81 3.24 7.32
CA ALA A 190 -5.76 2.18 7.64
C ALA A 190 -5.40 1.39 8.92
N ALA A 191 -4.12 1.15 9.15
CA ALA A 191 -3.63 0.47 10.36
C ALA A 191 -3.56 1.40 11.59
N CYS A 192 -3.54 2.71 11.38
CA CYS A 192 -3.43 3.65 12.48
C CYS A 192 -4.73 3.73 13.28
N PRO A 193 -4.70 3.56 14.62
CA PRO A 193 -5.91 3.69 15.46
C PRO A 193 -6.63 5.02 15.30
N ASN A 194 -5.89 6.08 14.93
CA ASN A 194 -6.44 7.42 14.72
C ASN A 194 -6.72 7.72 13.24
N GLY A 195 -6.46 6.80 12.31
CA GLY A 195 -6.59 7.07 10.88
C GLY A 195 -5.65 8.16 10.36
N SER A 196 -4.43 8.26 10.90
CA SER A 196 -3.48 9.35 10.58
C SER A 196 -2.72 9.09 9.29
N ALA A 197 -2.65 10.08 8.40
CA ALA A 197 -1.79 10.05 7.20
C ALA A 197 -0.37 10.59 7.46
N MET A 198 0.04 10.69 8.72
CA MET A 198 1.31 11.32 9.09
C MET A 198 2.52 10.63 8.43
N LEU A 199 2.58 9.28 8.39
CA LEU A 199 3.70 8.58 7.75
C LEU A 199 3.75 8.83 6.23
N PHE A 200 2.60 8.82 5.55
CA PHE A 200 2.48 9.14 4.13
C PHE A 200 3.01 10.55 3.81
N THR A 201 2.52 11.55 4.55
CA THR A 201 2.94 12.95 4.40
C THR A 201 4.41 13.13 4.74
N ALA A 202 4.89 12.46 5.80
CA ALA A 202 6.28 12.50 6.25
C ALA A 202 7.23 11.90 5.22
N ALA A 203 6.88 10.83 4.56
CA ALA A 203 7.67 10.22 3.50
C ALA A 203 7.94 11.23 2.38
N LYS A 204 6.90 11.90 1.86
CA LYS A 204 7.07 12.86 0.76
C LYS A 204 7.79 14.14 1.20
N VAL A 205 7.49 14.68 2.37
CA VAL A 205 8.21 15.85 2.93
C VAL A 205 9.69 15.52 3.16
N SER A 206 10.00 14.35 3.74
CA SER A 206 11.39 13.92 3.99
C SER A 206 12.15 13.69 2.69
N HIS A 207 11.57 12.97 1.73
CA HIS A 207 12.13 12.76 0.40
C HIS A 207 12.67 14.07 -0.19
N LEU A 208 11.80 15.06 -0.32
CA LEU A 208 12.15 16.32 -0.96
C LEU A 208 12.98 17.27 -0.06
N SER A 209 12.95 17.10 1.27
CA SER A 209 13.73 17.92 2.19
C SER A 209 15.19 17.50 2.31
N PHE A 210 15.53 16.25 2.00
CA PHE A 210 16.93 15.79 1.93
C PHE A 210 17.63 16.17 0.63
N LEU A 211 16.85 16.49 -0.41
CA LEU A 211 17.37 16.90 -1.70
C LEU A 211 17.52 18.44 -1.80
N PRO A 212 18.36 18.97 -2.69
CA PRO A 212 18.62 20.40 -2.82
C PRO A 212 17.48 21.16 -3.53
N GLN A 213 16.31 21.23 -2.88
CA GLN A 213 15.08 21.86 -3.41
C GLN A 213 14.97 23.37 -3.11
N GLY A 214 15.88 23.90 -2.30
CA GLY A 214 15.82 25.27 -1.80
C GLY A 214 14.93 25.44 -0.56
N VAL A 215 15.33 26.36 0.32
CA VAL A 215 14.70 26.58 1.64
C VAL A 215 13.27 27.09 1.50
N PRO A 216 12.95 28.12 0.66
CA PRO A 216 11.58 28.63 0.58
C PRO A 216 10.55 27.60 0.08
N GLU A 217 10.94 26.74 -0.85
CA GLU A 217 10.05 25.67 -1.34
C GLU A 217 9.85 24.59 -0.28
N ARG A 218 10.90 24.19 0.41
CA ARG A 218 10.88 23.22 1.50
C ARG A 218 9.94 23.66 2.65
N GLU A 219 9.99 24.94 3.05
CA GLU A 219 9.12 25.51 4.09
C GLU A 219 7.68 25.58 3.64
N ARG A 220 7.40 26.08 2.44
CA ARG A 220 6.04 26.13 1.88
C ARG A 220 5.42 24.74 1.75
N ARG A 221 6.21 23.74 1.32
CA ARG A 221 5.79 22.36 1.16
C ARG A 221 5.23 21.78 2.44
N VAL A 222 6.03 21.79 3.50
CA VAL A 222 5.63 21.17 4.77
C VAL A 222 4.39 21.83 5.36
N LEU A 223 4.30 23.17 5.32
CA LEU A 223 3.13 23.89 5.85
C LEU A 223 1.85 23.56 5.08
N LYS A 224 1.92 23.55 3.73
CA LYS A 224 0.74 23.28 2.90
C LYS A 224 0.31 21.82 2.97
N MET A 225 1.24 20.87 2.93
CA MET A 225 0.90 19.45 2.98
C MET A 225 0.29 19.07 4.32
N VAL A 226 0.80 19.60 5.45
CA VAL A 226 0.21 19.37 6.77
C VAL A 226 -1.18 20.02 6.85
N GLN A 227 -1.33 21.25 6.37
CA GLN A 227 -2.62 21.95 6.35
C GLN A 227 -3.69 21.15 5.58
N VAL A 228 -3.34 20.60 4.41
CA VAL A 228 -4.28 19.80 3.61
C VAL A 228 -4.55 18.46 4.31
N MET A 229 -3.54 17.81 4.87
CA MET A 229 -3.74 16.57 5.64
C MET A 229 -4.76 16.76 6.76
N ASP A 230 -4.65 17.86 7.52
CA ASP A 230 -5.59 18.20 8.60
C ASP A 230 -7.00 18.50 8.05
N ALA A 231 -7.10 19.20 6.91
CA ALA A 231 -8.37 19.54 6.26
C ALA A 231 -9.11 18.32 5.67
N GLU A 232 -8.38 17.28 5.25
CA GLU A 232 -8.95 16.03 4.72
C GLU A 232 -9.52 15.11 5.81
N GLY A 233 -9.42 15.47 7.07
CA GLY A 233 -10.02 14.72 8.18
C GLY A 233 -9.19 13.51 8.64
N PHE A 234 -7.90 13.47 8.34
CA PHE A 234 -7.00 12.49 8.94
C PHE A 234 -6.77 12.81 10.43
N GLY A 235 -6.74 11.77 11.24
CA GLY A 235 -6.51 11.91 12.68
C GLY A 235 -5.06 12.25 13.05
N ASN A 236 -4.88 12.66 14.30
CA ASN A 236 -3.56 13.02 14.83
C ASN A 236 -2.69 11.80 15.13
N CYS A 237 -1.39 11.93 14.87
CA CYS A 237 -0.43 10.88 15.19
C CYS A 237 -0.16 10.81 16.70
N THR A 238 -0.26 9.61 17.26
CA THR A 238 0.07 9.29 18.67
C THR A 238 1.25 8.35 18.81
N ASN A 239 2.04 8.14 17.74
CA ASN A 239 3.25 7.31 17.70
C ASN A 239 3.04 5.85 18.14
N THR A 240 1.99 5.21 17.62
CA THR A 240 1.72 3.78 17.85
C THR A 240 2.59 2.87 17.00
N TYR A 241 3.21 3.39 15.94
CA TYR A 241 4.08 2.70 14.98
C TYR A 241 3.43 1.62 14.11
N GLU A 242 2.14 1.37 14.21
CA GLU A 242 1.40 0.45 13.34
C GLU A 242 1.59 0.77 11.85
N CYS A 243 1.73 2.05 11.54
CA CYS A 243 1.94 2.53 10.18
C CYS A 243 3.26 2.04 9.54
N GLU A 244 4.32 1.89 10.34
CA GLU A 244 5.60 1.34 9.89
C GLU A 244 5.51 -0.18 9.74
N ALA A 245 4.85 -0.84 10.69
CA ALA A 245 4.73 -2.31 10.72
C ALA A 245 4.02 -2.85 9.47
N VAL A 246 2.96 -2.18 8.99
CA VAL A 246 2.18 -2.65 7.82
C VAL A 246 2.70 -2.08 6.48
N CYS A 247 3.76 -1.29 6.48
CA CYS A 247 4.19 -0.59 5.26
C CYS A 247 4.87 -1.53 4.27
N PRO A 248 4.28 -1.80 3.07
CA PRO A 248 4.90 -2.67 2.08
C PRO A 248 6.24 -2.13 1.57
N ALA A 249 6.40 -0.81 1.56
CA ALA A 249 7.64 -0.13 1.15
C ALA A 249 8.62 0.14 2.30
N LYS A 250 8.37 -0.38 3.51
CA LYS A 250 9.23 -0.24 4.71
C LYS A 250 9.59 1.21 5.06
N ILE A 251 8.65 2.13 4.89
CA ILE A 251 8.87 3.54 5.22
C ILE A 251 9.03 3.69 6.74
N SER A 252 10.17 4.20 7.18
CA SER A 252 10.45 4.36 8.61
C SER A 252 9.64 5.48 9.26
N ALA A 253 9.12 5.22 10.45
CA ALA A 253 8.45 6.22 11.28
C ALA A 253 9.39 7.35 11.73
N SER A 254 10.70 7.19 11.60
CA SER A 254 11.69 8.26 11.83
C SER A 254 11.45 9.49 10.93
N PHE A 255 10.85 9.29 9.76
CA PHE A 255 10.46 10.39 8.87
C PHE A 255 9.36 11.27 9.47
N ILE A 256 8.54 10.75 10.38
CA ILE A 256 7.56 11.57 11.14
C ILE A 256 8.31 12.60 12.01
N ALA A 257 9.37 12.19 12.68
CA ALA A 257 10.22 13.10 13.44
C ALA A 257 10.90 14.15 12.53
N LYS A 258 11.31 13.75 11.33
CA LYS A 258 11.84 14.67 10.32
C LYS A 258 10.79 15.69 9.88
N LEU A 259 9.58 15.26 9.54
CA LEU A 259 8.46 16.15 9.19
C LEU A 259 8.18 17.16 10.32
N ASN A 260 8.10 16.70 11.56
CA ASN A 260 7.84 17.58 12.70
C ASN A 260 8.93 18.66 12.87
N ARG A 261 10.20 18.32 12.67
CA ARG A 261 11.30 19.29 12.67
C ARG A 261 11.19 20.30 11.53
N GLU A 262 10.85 19.85 10.33
CA GLU A 262 10.65 20.73 9.17
C GLU A 262 9.47 21.68 9.40
N TYR A 263 8.38 21.17 9.94
CA TYR A 263 7.19 21.96 10.25
C TYR A 263 7.46 23.02 11.31
N ALA A 264 8.09 22.65 12.44
CA ALA A 264 8.47 23.58 13.49
C ALA A 264 9.40 24.68 12.98
N ARG A 265 10.41 24.32 12.17
CA ARG A 265 11.30 25.29 11.53
C ARG A 265 10.54 26.25 10.63
N ALA A 266 9.67 25.75 9.75
CA ALA A 266 8.92 26.56 8.82
C ALA A 266 7.96 27.52 9.53
N GLN A 267 7.33 27.09 10.62
CA GLN A 267 6.48 27.95 11.47
C GLN A 267 7.30 29.08 12.15
N PHE A 268 8.51 28.77 12.61
CA PHE A 268 9.37 29.77 13.22
C PHE A 268 9.85 30.81 12.19
N CYS A 269 10.30 30.38 11.01
CA CYS A 269 10.71 31.27 9.93
C CYS A 269 9.54 32.17 9.46
N LYS A 270 8.32 31.65 9.37
CA LYS A 270 7.15 32.43 9.01
C LYS A 270 6.88 33.56 9.98
N ARG A 271 7.00 33.32 11.30
CA ARG A 271 6.80 34.33 12.34
C ARG A 271 7.88 35.42 12.34
N LEU A 272 9.09 35.13 11.85
CA LEU A 272 10.16 36.12 11.75
C LEU A 272 10.09 36.97 10.49
N GLY A 273 9.31 36.54 9.47
CA GLY A 273 9.14 37.24 8.19
C GLY A 273 7.86 38.07 8.10
N GLU A 274 6.96 37.94 9.09
CA GLU A 274 5.79 38.79 9.30
C GLU A 274 6.13 39.94 10.27
#